data_ea16e60f262f6b791991799ea82fb5dc
#
_entry.id   ea16e60f262f6b791991799ea82fb5dc
#
_cell.length_a   1.000
_cell.length_b   1.000
_cell.length_c   1.000
_cell.angle_alpha   90.00
_cell.angle_beta   90.00
_cell.angle_gamma   90.00
#
_symmetry.space_group_name_H-M   'P 1'
#
loop_
_entity.id
_entity.type
_entity.pdbx_description
1 polymer ?
#
loop_
_entity_poly.entity_id
_entity_poly.type
_entity_poly.pdbx_seq_one_letter_code
_entity_poly.pdbx_strand_id
1 'polypeptide(L)'
;AFRVAALASVSATWAAMVPLAPFAAAVGVAATLVIILLTKQFSWEMFSGSLMTTIRLSAMICILIAAASFLSATFAFLHLPNQITEAIAKLELSPLGVLAILAALYIVLGMFIDGTSMTVMTVPIAVPMIIQAGYDPIWFGVFLVIMIELSALTPPVGLNLYILQGLTSESLGRTIRSVFPFFLILCLGTALLVMFPEIALWLPSKL
;
A
#
# COMPACT_ATOMS: atom_id res chain seq x y z
N ALA A 1 -0.35 -24.39 17.66
CA ALA A 1 -0.73 -23.50 18.76
C ALA A 1 -0.07 -22.11 18.61
N PHE A 2 1.23 -22.00 18.32
CA PHE A 2 1.95 -20.72 18.22
C PHE A 2 1.46 -19.85 17.03
N ARG A 3 1.14 -20.43 15.87
CA ARG A 3 0.61 -19.73 14.70
C ARG A 3 -0.79 -19.14 14.91
N VAL A 4 -1.63 -19.80 15.67
CA VAL A 4 -2.98 -19.33 16.00
C VAL A 4 -2.92 -18.16 16.98
N ALA A 5 -2.00 -18.23 17.96
CA ALA A 5 -1.76 -17.14 18.90
C ALA A 5 -1.20 -15.89 18.22
N ALA A 6 -0.29 -16.04 17.23
CA ALA A 6 0.24 -14.93 16.46
C ALA A 6 -0.84 -14.25 15.59
N LEU A 7 -1.70 -15.03 14.94
CA LEU A 7 -2.84 -14.49 14.18
C LEU A 7 -3.86 -13.79 15.08
N ALA A 8 -4.09 -14.33 16.26
CA ALA A 8 -4.98 -13.71 17.26
C ALA A 8 -4.40 -12.39 17.81
N SER A 9 -3.09 -12.31 18.03
CA SER A 9 -2.43 -11.07 18.46
C SER A 9 -2.47 -9.99 17.38
N VAL A 10 -2.23 -10.35 16.13
CA VAL A 10 -2.32 -9.44 14.99
C VAL A 10 -3.74 -8.91 14.84
N SER A 11 -4.75 -9.79 14.92
CA SER A 11 -6.16 -9.37 14.83
C SER A 11 -6.57 -8.47 16.01
N ALA A 12 -6.07 -8.73 17.22
CA ALA A 12 -6.31 -7.88 18.39
C ALA A 12 -5.66 -6.49 18.25
N THR A 13 -4.44 -6.42 17.72
CA THR A 13 -3.74 -5.14 17.45
C THR A 13 -4.46 -4.31 16.40
N TRP A 14 -4.91 -4.94 15.31
CA TRP A 14 -5.75 -4.29 14.30
C TRP A 14 -7.07 -3.81 14.89
N ALA A 15 -7.74 -4.62 15.71
CA ALA A 15 -8.98 -4.25 16.37
C ALA A 15 -8.81 -3.06 17.33
N ALA A 16 -7.64 -2.90 17.96
CA ALA A 16 -7.31 -1.76 18.80
C ALA A 16 -6.97 -0.48 17.99
N MET A 17 -6.34 -0.63 16.81
CA MET A 17 -5.98 0.52 15.96
C MET A 17 -7.14 1.04 15.09
N VAL A 18 -8.03 0.17 14.65
CA VAL A 18 -9.18 0.54 13.82
C VAL A 18 -10.04 1.67 14.42
N PRO A 19 -10.36 1.69 15.73
CA PRO A 19 -11.14 2.78 16.29
C PRO A 19 -10.38 4.12 16.37
N LEU A 20 -9.03 4.13 16.37
CA LEU A 20 -8.24 5.36 16.44
C LEU A 20 -8.15 6.08 15.08
N ALA A 21 -8.18 5.35 13.97
CA ALA A 21 -8.12 5.93 12.63
C ALA A 21 -9.26 6.93 12.33
N PRO A 22 -10.55 6.64 12.62
CA PRO A 22 -11.61 7.61 12.40
C PRO A 22 -11.50 8.85 13.32
N PHE A 23 -10.98 8.71 14.55
CA PHE A 23 -10.74 9.85 15.41
C PHE A 23 -9.63 10.75 14.85
N ALA A 24 -8.53 10.19 14.39
CA ALA A 24 -7.46 10.94 13.75
C ALA A 24 -7.95 11.67 12.49
N ALA A 25 -8.75 10.99 11.66
CA ALA A 25 -9.38 11.58 10.49
C ALA A 25 -10.34 12.73 10.87
N ALA A 26 -11.18 12.52 11.88
CA ALA A 26 -12.11 13.55 12.36
C ALA A 26 -11.38 14.79 12.89
N VAL A 27 -10.29 14.60 13.64
CA VAL A 27 -9.44 15.72 14.10
C VAL A 27 -8.82 16.46 12.92
N GLY A 28 -8.33 15.74 11.91
CA GLY A 28 -7.77 16.35 10.70
C GLY A 28 -8.81 17.18 9.94
N VAL A 29 -10.02 16.66 9.76
CA VAL A 29 -11.13 17.39 9.12
C VAL A 29 -11.52 18.62 9.94
N ALA A 30 -11.66 18.47 11.27
CA ALA A 30 -12.00 19.59 12.15
C ALA A 30 -10.94 20.69 12.11
N ALA A 31 -9.64 20.32 12.18
CA ALA A 31 -8.54 21.27 12.08
C ALA A 31 -8.55 22.01 10.73
N THR A 32 -8.76 21.32 9.63
CA THR A 32 -8.86 21.90 8.30
C THR A 32 -10.02 22.89 8.21
N LEU A 33 -11.20 22.54 8.72
CA LEU A 33 -12.35 23.42 8.75
C LEU A 33 -12.08 24.68 9.58
N VAL A 34 -11.46 24.54 10.77
CA VAL A 34 -11.07 25.68 11.61
C VAL A 34 -10.13 26.61 10.85
N ILE A 35 -9.11 26.09 10.17
CA ILE A 35 -8.17 26.89 9.38
C ILE A 35 -8.91 27.65 8.28
N ILE A 36 -9.79 26.99 7.53
CA ILE A 36 -10.56 27.58 6.44
C ILE A 36 -11.47 28.71 6.96
N LEU A 37 -12.09 28.51 8.12
CA LEU A 37 -12.94 29.54 8.75
C LEU A 37 -12.10 30.73 9.24
N LEU A 38 -10.96 30.49 9.88
CA LEU A 38 -10.05 31.54 10.36
C LEU A 38 -9.45 32.34 9.21
N THR A 39 -9.13 31.70 8.09
CA THR A 39 -8.60 32.35 6.89
C THR A 39 -9.70 33.03 6.05
N LYS A 40 -10.97 32.90 6.43
CA LYS A 40 -12.14 33.43 5.71
C LYS A 40 -12.22 32.95 4.25
N GLN A 41 -11.68 31.76 3.95
CA GLN A 41 -11.69 31.17 2.62
C GLN A 41 -12.83 30.16 2.44
N PHE A 42 -13.77 30.09 3.37
CA PHE A 42 -14.91 29.18 3.25
C PHE A 42 -15.81 29.58 2.08
N SER A 43 -16.03 28.65 1.18
CA SER A 43 -16.98 28.76 0.08
C SER A 43 -17.85 27.50 0.07
N TRP A 44 -19.16 27.68 -0.13
CA TRP A 44 -20.09 26.56 -0.25
C TRP A 44 -19.77 25.64 -1.43
N GLU A 45 -19.31 26.23 -2.53
CA GLU A 45 -18.87 25.49 -3.71
C GLU A 45 -17.66 24.60 -3.42
N MET A 46 -16.65 25.14 -2.72
CA MET A 46 -15.48 24.38 -2.29
C MET A 46 -15.88 23.23 -1.34
N PHE A 47 -16.75 23.50 -0.36
CA PHE A 47 -17.19 22.50 0.60
C PHE A 47 -17.99 21.38 -0.09
N SER A 48 -18.98 21.72 -0.91
CA SER A 48 -19.79 20.74 -1.64
C SER A 48 -18.97 19.95 -2.66
N GLY A 49 -18.02 20.60 -3.31
CA GLY A 49 -17.07 19.93 -4.23
C GLY A 49 -16.17 18.91 -3.51
N SER A 50 -15.62 19.28 -2.36
CA SER A 50 -14.81 18.38 -1.51
C SER A 50 -15.66 17.21 -0.99
N LEU A 51 -16.88 17.47 -0.54
CA LEU A 51 -17.80 16.43 -0.09
C LEU A 51 -18.16 15.45 -1.22
N MET A 52 -18.48 15.96 -2.40
CA MET A 52 -18.80 15.12 -3.57
C MET A 52 -17.60 14.26 -3.99
N THR A 53 -16.39 14.82 -3.98
CA THR A 53 -15.15 14.08 -4.26
C THR A 53 -14.93 12.97 -3.22
N THR A 54 -15.12 13.27 -1.95
CA THR A 54 -15.01 12.30 -0.86
C THR A 54 -16.01 11.15 -1.04
N ILE A 55 -17.27 11.46 -1.34
CA ILE A 55 -18.31 10.43 -1.58
C ILE A 55 -17.91 9.53 -2.76
N ARG A 56 -17.47 10.11 -3.87
CA ARG A 56 -17.05 9.35 -5.06
C ARG A 56 -15.86 8.42 -4.75
N LEU A 57 -14.84 8.94 -4.11
CA LEU A 57 -13.65 8.16 -3.72
C LEU A 57 -14.01 7.05 -2.73
N SER A 58 -14.81 7.35 -1.70
CA SER A 58 -15.24 6.35 -0.73
C SER A 58 -16.08 5.24 -1.38
N ALA A 59 -17.02 5.59 -2.26
CA ALA A 59 -17.82 4.61 -2.99
C ALA A 59 -16.95 3.73 -3.88
N MET A 60 -15.98 4.31 -4.59
CA MET A 60 -15.03 3.55 -5.41
C MET A 60 -14.22 2.57 -4.55
N ILE A 61 -13.67 3.02 -3.42
CA ILE A 61 -12.89 2.17 -2.51
C ILE A 61 -13.77 1.03 -1.95
N CYS A 62 -15.00 1.32 -1.53
CA CYS A 62 -15.92 0.29 -1.03
C CYS A 62 -16.24 -0.79 -2.08
N ILE A 63 -16.46 -0.39 -3.34
CA ILE A 63 -16.70 -1.33 -4.44
C ILE A 63 -15.45 -2.18 -4.70
N LEU A 64 -14.26 -1.57 -4.69
CA LEU A 64 -12.99 -2.29 -4.87
C LEU A 64 -12.77 -3.32 -3.74
N ILE A 65 -13.01 -2.93 -2.48
CA ILE A 65 -12.88 -3.85 -1.34
C ILE A 65 -13.88 -5.01 -1.45
N ALA A 66 -15.13 -4.73 -1.83
CA ALA A 66 -16.14 -5.78 -2.03
C ALA A 66 -15.74 -6.75 -3.15
N ALA A 67 -15.28 -6.23 -4.28
CA ALA A 67 -14.79 -7.04 -5.40
C ALA A 67 -13.58 -7.88 -5.01
N ALA A 68 -12.61 -7.31 -4.27
CA ALA A 68 -11.43 -8.03 -3.80
C ALA A 68 -11.78 -9.12 -2.78
N SER A 69 -12.72 -8.85 -1.88
CA SER A 69 -13.20 -9.85 -0.92
C SER A 69 -13.86 -11.03 -1.63
N PHE A 70 -14.66 -10.75 -2.65
CA PHE A 70 -15.25 -11.79 -3.51
C PHE A 70 -14.17 -12.60 -4.24
N LEU A 71 -13.20 -11.92 -4.85
CA LEU A 71 -12.08 -12.56 -5.55
C LEU A 71 -11.25 -13.43 -4.60
N SER A 72 -10.92 -12.91 -3.41
CA SER A 72 -10.19 -13.63 -2.36
C SER A 72 -10.91 -14.91 -1.94
N ALA A 73 -12.24 -14.83 -1.69
CA ALA A 73 -13.04 -15.99 -1.38
C ALA A 73 -13.03 -17.01 -2.54
N THR A 74 -13.18 -16.55 -3.77
CA THR A 74 -13.13 -17.39 -4.96
C THR A 74 -11.77 -18.12 -5.09
N PHE A 75 -10.66 -17.41 -4.88
CA PHE A 75 -9.32 -18.00 -4.91
C PHE A 75 -9.12 -19.04 -3.81
N ALA A 76 -9.67 -18.79 -2.60
CA ALA A 76 -9.62 -19.77 -1.52
C ALA A 76 -10.40 -21.05 -1.88
N PHE A 77 -11.60 -20.93 -2.46
CA PHE A 77 -12.39 -22.08 -2.93
C PHE A 77 -11.71 -22.88 -4.04
N LEU A 78 -11.01 -22.21 -4.96
CA LEU A 78 -10.27 -22.83 -6.04
C LEU A 78 -8.91 -23.40 -5.59
N HIS A 79 -8.55 -23.27 -4.31
CA HIS A 79 -7.24 -23.64 -3.77
C HIS A 79 -6.06 -23.03 -4.55
N LEU A 80 -6.28 -21.88 -5.22
CA LEU A 80 -5.27 -21.18 -6.01
C LEU A 80 -4.01 -20.83 -5.20
N PRO A 81 -4.10 -20.34 -3.94
CA PRO A 81 -2.91 -20.08 -3.14
C PRO A 81 -2.02 -21.31 -3.00
N ASN A 82 -2.61 -22.51 -2.80
CA ASN A 82 -1.86 -23.75 -2.67
C ASN A 82 -1.18 -24.16 -4.00
N GLN A 83 -1.89 -24.02 -5.13
CA GLN A 83 -1.34 -24.31 -6.44
C GLN A 83 -0.19 -23.38 -6.83
N ILE A 84 -0.34 -22.09 -6.56
CA ILE A 84 0.72 -21.09 -6.76
C ILE A 84 1.94 -21.43 -5.91
N THR A 85 1.71 -21.80 -4.67
CA THR A 85 2.73 -22.23 -3.73
C THR A 85 3.51 -23.45 -4.21
N GLU A 86 2.80 -24.50 -4.66
CA GLU A 86 3.45 -25.68 -5.21
C GLU A 86 4.24 -25.35 -6.49
N ALA A 87 3.72 -24.45 -7.31
CA ALA A 87 4.42 -23.98 -8.51
C ALA A 87 5.72 -23.23 -8.14
N ILE A 88 5.67 -22.36 -7.12
CA ILE A 88 6.84 -21.62 -6.62
C ILE A 88 7.85 -22.57 -5.95
N ALA A 89 7.36 -23.53 -5.16
CA ALA A 89 8.23 -24.54 -4.54
C ALA A 89 8.99 -25.37 -5.59
N LYS A 90 8.34 -25.70 -6.73
CA LYS A 90 8.99 -26.39 -7.86
C LYS A 90 10.07 -25.54 -8.55
N LEU A 91 10.00 -24.22 -8.44
CA LEU A 91 11.02 -23.32 -9.00
C LEU A 91 12.26 -23.20 -8.10
N GLU A 92 12.25 -23.84 -6.91
CA GLU A 92 13.35 -23.82 -5.93
C GLU A 92 13.87 -22.40 -5.64
N LEU A 93 12.97 -21.40 -5.70
CA LEU A 93 13.34 -20.03 -5.49
C LEU A 93 13.71 -19.78 -4.02
N SER A 94 14.81 -19.08 -3.81
CA SER A 94 15.15 -18.60 -2.49
C SER A 94 14.09 -17.59 -1.99
N PRO A 95 13.92 -17.39 -0.68
CA PRO A 95 13.02 -16.38 -0.13
C PRO A 95 13.24 -14.98 -0.75
N LEU A 96 14.49 -14.59 -0.97
CA LEU A 96 14.85 -13.36 -1.67
C LEU A 96 14.42 -13.37 -3.14
N GLY A 97 14.43 -14.52 -3.80
CA GLY A 97 13.96 -14.67 -5.18
C GLY A 97 12.46 -14.39 -5.29
N VAL A 98 11.66 -14.93 -4.37
CA VAL A 98 10.21 -14.67 -4.29
C VAL A 98 9.96 -13.17 -4.07
N LEU A 99 10.70 -12.56 -3.15
CA LEU A 99 10.59 -11.13 -2.86
C LEU A 99 10.96 -10.26 -4.07
N ALA A 100 12.04 -10.61 -4.78
CA ALA A 100 12.48 -9.89 -5.98
C ALA A 100 11.45 -9.96 -7.11
N ILE A 101 10.81 -11.11 -7.32
CA ILE A 101 9.73 -11.26 -8.30
C ILE A 101 8.53 -10.40 -7.92
N LEU A 102 8.13 -10.41 -6.65
CA LEU A 102 7.04 -9.56 -6.17
C LEU A 102 7.39 -8.07 -6.31
N ALA A 103 8.63 -7.67 -5.97
CA ALA A 103 9.10 -6.31 -6.15
C ALA A 103 9.01 -5.88 -7.63
N ALA A 104 9.51 -6.70 -8.54
CA ALA A 104 9.43 -6.42 -9.98
C ALA A 104 7.96 -6.32 -10.46
N LEU A 105 7.09 -7.23 -10.00
CA LEU A 105 5.67 -7.21 -10.30
C LEU A 105 5.02 -5.90 -9.81
N TYR A 106 5.29 -5.50 -8.56
CA TYR A 106 4.73 -4.26 -7.99
C TYR A 106 5.22 -3.01 -8.73
N ILE A 107 6.50 -2.96 -9.10
CA ILE A 107 7.02 -1.86 -9.90
C ILE A 107 6.29 -1.77 -11.25
N VAL A 108 6.16 -2.90 -11.96
CA VAL A 108 5.49 -2.94 -13.27
C VAL A 108 4.01 -2.59 -13.14
N LEU A 109 3.28 -3.18 -12.19
CA LEU A 109 1.86 -2.90 -12.00
C LEU A 109 1.63 -1.43 -11.59
N GLY A 110 2.40 -0.93 -10.66
CA GLY A 110 2.22 0.43 -10.14
C GLY A 110 2.67 1.54 -11.10
N MET A 111 3.36 1.20 -12.20
CA MET A 111 3.53 2.13 -13.32
C MET A 111 2.19 2.52 -13.97
N PHE A 112 1.17 1.64 -13.91
CA PHE A 112 -0.08 1.77 -14.65
C PHE A 112 -1.32 1.85 -13.76
N ILE A 113 -1.24 1.30 -12.54
CA ILE A 113 -2.37 1.14 -11.62
C ILE A 113 -2.08 1.92 -10.34
N ASP A 114 -3.11 2.52 -9.75
CA ASP A 114 -2.99 3.19 -8.45
C ASP A 114 -2.71 2.21 -7.31
N GLY A 115 -2.05 2.70 -6.26
CA GLY A 115 -1.61 1.87 -5.14
C GLY A 115 -2.74 1.16 -4.39
N THR A 116 -3.92 1.79 -4.28
CA THR A 116 -5.08 1.19 -3.61
C THR A 116 -5.60 -0.01 -4.39
N SER A 117 -5.82 0.16 -5.70
CA SER A 117 -6.25 -0.91 -6.59
C SER A 117 -5.23 -2.05 -6.64
N MET A 118 -3.95 -1.70 -6.73
CA MET A 118 -2.87 -2.67 -6.74
C MET A 118 -2.85 -3.51 -5.44
N THR A 119 -2.94 -2.87 -4.28
CA THR A 119 -2.99 -3.54 -2.98
C THR A 119 -4.16 -4.51 -2.90
N VAL A 120 -5.36 -4.04 -3.23
CA VAL A 120 -6.59 -4.83 -3.15
C VAL A 120 -6.56 -6.06 -4.05
N MET A 121 -5.98 -5.93 -5.25
CA MET A 121 -5.88 -7.05 -6.21
C MET A 121 -4.81 -8.06 -5.82
N THR A 122 -3.68 -7.61 -5.27
CA THR A 122 -2.49 -8.49 -5.12
C THR A 122 -2.35 -9.10 -3.73
N VAL A 123 -2.79 -8.41 -2.66
CA VAL A 123 -2.64 -8.89 -1.28
C VAL A 123 -3.22 -10.29 -1.04
N PRO A 124 -4.40 -10.65 -1.57
CA PRO A 124 -4.95 -12.00 -1.40
C PRO A 124 -4.06 -13.12 -1.93
N ILE A 125 -3.22 -12.82 -2.91
CA ILE A 125 -2.29 -13.78 -3.53
C ILE A 125 -0.90 -13.65 -2.88
N ALA A 126 -0.40 -12.44 -2.72
CA ALA A 126 0.96 -12.17 -2.26
C ALA A 126 1.19 -12.56 -0.79
N VAL A 127 0.20 -12.34 0.09
CA VAL A 127 0.37 -12.66 1.53
C VAL A 127 0.59 -14.14 1.79
N PRO A 128 -0.19 -15.09 1.24
CA PRO A 128 0.11 -16.51 1.38
C PRO A 128 1.50 -16.89 0.85
N MET A 129 1.94 -16.31 -0.27
CA MET A 129 3.26 -16.56 -0.85
C MET A 129 4.38 -16.10 0.06
N ILE A 130 4.26 -14.91 0.64
CA ILE A 130 5.26 -14.32 1.54
C ILE A 130 5.36 -15.09 2.85
N ILE A 131 4.24 -15.51 3.43
CA ILE A 131 4.23 -16.34 4.65
C ILE A 131 4.97 -17.66 4.41
N GLN A 132 4.81 -18.28 3.24
CA GLN A 132 5.50 -19.51 2.90
C GLN A 132 6.98 -19.31 2.62
N ALA A 133 7.36 -18.16 2.05
CA ALA A 133 8.75 -17.75 1.91
C ALA A 133 9.42 -17.45 3.27
N GLY A 134 8.66 -17.46 4.38
CA GLY A 134 9.18 -17.27 5.74
C GLY A 134 9.20 -15.82 6.21
N TYR A 135 8.60 -14.90 5.48
CA TYR A 135 8.50 -13.49 5.88
C TYR A 135 7.27 -13.22 6.75
N ASP A 136 7.38 -12.23 7.62
CA ASP A 136 6.27 -11.77 8.46
C ASP A 136 5.27 -10.93 7.65
N PRO A 137 3.95 -11.12 7.80
CA PRO A 137 2.94 -10.35 7.08
C PRO A 137 2.94 -8.84 7.38
N ILE A 138 3.30 -8.45 8.62
CA ILE A 138 3.37 -7.03 9.02
C ILE A 138 4.56 -6.38 8.31
N TRP A 139 5.71 -7.07 8.32
CA TRP A 139 6.88 -6.64 7.57
C TRP A 139 6.58 -6.48 6.08
N PHE A 140 5.86 -7.47 5.51
CA PHE A 140 5.45 -7.40 4.10
C PHE A 140 4.52 -6.23 3.81
N GLY A 141 3.64 -5.87 4.74
CA GLY A 141 2.79 -4.68 4.61
C GLY A 141 3.62 -3.40 4.46
N VAL A 142 4.68 -3.24 5.26
CA VAL A 142 5.61 -2.10 5.15
C VAL A 142 6.36 -2.13 3.82
N PHE A 143 6.88 -3.30 3.42
CA PHE A 143 7.53 -3.50 2.14
C PHE A 143 6.60 -3.14 0.97
N LEU A 144 5.35 -3.58 1.00
CA LEU A 144 4.34 -3.29 -0.01
C LEU A 144 4.09 -1.79 -0.18
N VAL A 145 3.95 -1.05 0.93
CA VAL A 145 3.76 0.41 0.89
C VAL A 145 4.95 1.09 0.21
N ILE A 146 6.18 0.69 0.53
CA ILE A 146 7.37 1.26 -0.11
C ILE A 146 7.40 0.91 -1.61
N MET A 147 7.01 -0.31 -1.99
CA MET A 147 6.93 -0.72 -3.40
C MET A 147 5.88 0.09 -4.18
N ILE A 148 4.74 0.40 -3.57
CA ILE A 148 3.72 1.27 -4.15
C ILE A 148 4.29 2.66 -4.43
N GLU A 149 4.97 3.27 -3.46
CA GLU A 149 5.58 4.58 -3.63
C GLU A 149 6.68 4.57 -4.69
N LEU A 150 7.55 3.57 -4.70
CA LEU A 150 8.57 3.39 -5.72
C LEU A 150 7.96 3.29 -7.12
N SER A 151 6.92 2.49 -7.28
CA SER A 151 6.25 2.29 -8.56
C SER A 151 5.55 3.56 -9.06
N ALA A 152 4.95 4.34 -8.15
CA ALA A 152 4.31 5.60 -8.47
C ALA A 152 5.30 6.70 -8.91
N LEU A 153 6.60 6.53 -8.63
CA LEU A 153 7.69 7.38 -9.08
C LEU A 153 8.41 6.83 -10.33
N THR A 154 8.04 5.63 -10.79
CA THR A 154 8.74 4.95 -11.89
C THR A 154 8.10 5.27 -13.25
N PRO A 155 8.88 5.78 -14.24
CA PRO A 155 8.38 5.94 -15.61
C PRO A 155 7.98 4.58 -16.23
N PRO A 156 7.06 4.49 -17.22
CA PRO A 156 6.61 5.58 -18.10
C PRO A 156 5.42 6.39 -17.58
N VAL A 157 4.54 5.83 -16.74
CA VAL A 157 3.36 6.56 -16.27
C VAL A 157 3.66 7.24 -14.92
N GLY A 158 3.88 6.48 -13.83
CA GLY A 158 4.22 7.03 -12.52
C GLY A 158 3.27 8.14 -12.07
N LEU A 159 2.12 7.79 -11.49
CA LEU A 159 1.06 8.75 -11.18
C LEU A 159 1.55 9.99 -10.43
N ASN A 160 2.47 9.83 -9.47
CA ASN A 160 3.03 10.95 -8.72
C ASN A 160 3.88 11.89 -9.59
N LEU A 161 4.52 11.37 -10.65
CA LEU A 161 5.28 12.22 -11.58
C LEU A 161 4.37 13.14 -12.38
N TYR A 162 3.21 12.66 -12.83
CA TYR A 162 2.23 13.48 -13.54
C TYR A 162 1.56 14.52 -12.65
N ILE A 163 1.27 14.18 -11.39
CA ILE A 163 0.75 15.14 -10.41
C ILE A 163 1.77 16.27 -10.20
N LEU A 164 3.04 15.91 -9.97
CA LEU A 164 4.12 16.90 -9.80
C LEU A 164 4.31 17.76 -11.06
N GLN A 165 4.27 17.15 -12.25
CA GLN A 165 4.35 17.87 -13.50
C GLN A 165 3.19 18.87 -13.65
N GLY A 166 1.95 18.47 -13.31
CA GLY A 166 0.78 19.35 -13.34
C GLY A 166 0.88 20.53 -12.37
N LEU A 167 1.49 20.34 -11.20
CA LEU A 167 1.67 21.38 -10.20
C LEU A 167 2.82 22.34 -10.53
N THR A 168 3.90 21.84 -11.15
CA THR A 168 5.12 22.63 -11.41
C THR A 168 5.18 23.22 -12.80
N SER A 169 4.30 22.79 -13.73
CA SER A 169 4.32 23.16 -15.15
C SER A 169 5.66 22.85 -15.84
N GLU A 170 6.47 21.96 -15.25
CA GLU A 170 7.77 21.56 -15.78
C GLU A 170 7.63 20.39 -16.77
N SER A 171 8.66 20.16 -17.60
CA SER A 171 8.68 19.00 -18.48
C SER A 171 8.86 17.71 -17.69
N LEU A 172 8.22 16.62 -18.14
CA LEU A 172 8.31 15.30 -17.48
C LEU A 172 9.76 14.85 -17.24
N GLY A 173 10.65 15.08 -18.21
CA GLY A 173 12.07 14.73 -18.07
C GLY A 173 12.78 15.50 -16.95
N ARG A 174 12.42 16.77 -16.71
CA ARG A 174 12.95 17.55 -15.60
C ARG A 174 12.38 17.09 -14.28
N THR A 175 11.10 16.79 -14.21
CA THR A 175 10.43 16.23 -13.04
C THR A 175 11.08 14.90 -12.63
N ILE A 176 11.28 13.97 -13.58
CA ILE A 176 11.94 12.69 -13.32
C ILE A 176 13.35 12.91 -12.74
N ARG A 177 14.13 13.81 -13.33
CA ARG A 177 15.51 14.11 -12.84
C ARG A 177 15.51 14.67 -11.42
N SER A 178 14.54 15.51 -11.09
CA SER A 178 14.41 16.09 -9.75
C SER A 178 13.97 15.08 -8.70
N VAL A 179 13.15 14.09 -9.08
CA VAL A 179 12.65 13.03 -8.20
C VAL A 179 13.63 11.88 -8.05
N PHE A 180 14.56 11.71 -8.98
CA PHE A 180 15.50 10.59 -9.00
C PHE A 180 16.31 10.39 -7.70
N PRO A 181 16.82 11.43 -7.01
CA PRO A 181 17.49 11.23 -5.71
C PRO A 181 16.58 10.62 -4.65
N PHE A 182 15.31 11.02 -4.61
CA PHE A 182 14.32 10.47 -3.67
C PHE A 182 13.99 9.02 -4.00
N PHE A 183 13.91 8.68 -5.28
CA PHE A 183 13.76 7.30 -5.75
C PHE A 183 14.91 6.42 -5.25
N LEU A 184 16.16 6.90 -5.34
CA LEU A 184 17.33 6.18 -4.83
C LEU A 184 17.29 6.00 -3.31
N ILE A 185 16.82 7.01 -2.57
CA ILE A 185 16.65 6.91 -1.10
C ILE A 185 15.59 5.84 -0.76
N LEU A 186 14.49 5.78 -1.49
CA LEU A 186 13.47 4.73 -1.30
C LEU A 186 14.02 3.34 -1.64
N CYS A 187 14.79 3.20 -2.72
CA CYS A 187 15.47 1.94 -3.05
C CYS A 187 16.42 1.51 -1.93
N LEU A 188 17.21 2.45 -1.39
CA LEU A 188 18.10 2.19 -0.26
C LEU A 188 17.30 1.80 0.99
N GLY A 189 16.22 2.51 1.29
CA GLY A 189 15.30 2.19 2.39
C GLY A 189 14.72 0.79 2.25
N THR A 190 14.31 0.40 1.04
CA THR A 190 13.84 -0.97 0.76
C THR A 190 14.93 -2.01 0.99
N ALA A 191 16.15 -1.75 0.51
CA ALA A 191 17.28 -2.65 0.73
C ALA A 191 17.58 -2.81 2.23
N LEU A 192 17.58 -1.71 2.99
CA LEU A 192 17.76 -1.74 4.44
C LEU A 192 16.63 -2.51 5.14
N LEU A 193 15.38 -2.33 4.73
CA LEU A 193 14.24 -3.06 5.27
C LEU A 193 14.36 -4.57 5.03
N VAL A 194 14.86 -4.97 3.85
CA VAL A 194 15.10 -6.39 3.53
C VAL A 194 16.26 -6.97 4.34
N MET A 195 17.33 -6.20 4.54
CA MET A 195 18.49 -6.62 5.32
C MET A 195 18.23 -6.64 6.83
N PHE A 196 17.40 -5.72 7.32
CA PHE A 196 17.08 -5.54 8.73
C PHE A 196 15.56 -5.52 8.96
N PRO A 197 14.87 -6.67 8.93
CA PRO A 197 13.42 -6.77 9.10
C PRO A 197 12.92 -6.17 10.43
N GLU A 198 13.80 -6.14 11.44
CA GLU A 198 13.51 -5.56 12.75
C GLU A 198 13.13 -4.08 12.69
N ILE A 199 13.54 -3.35 11.67
CA ILE A 199 13.14 -1.94 11.47
C ILE A 199 11.61 -1.80 11.42
N ALA A 200 10.93 -2.73 10.76
CA ALA A 200 9.47 -2.74 10.68
C ALA A 200 8.81 -3.48 11.86
N LEU A 201 9.49 -4.45 12.44
CA LEU A 201 8.90 -5.34 13.44
C LEU A 201 9.17 -4.89 14.88
N TRP A 202 10.11 -3.97 15.11
CA TRP A 202 10.48 -3.52 16.45
C TRP A 202 9.31 -2.92 17.22
N LEU A 203 8.55 -2.02 16.61
CA LEU A 203 7.40 -1.39 17.27
C LEU A 203 6.25 -2.38 17.50
N PRO A 204 5.80 -3.16 16.49
CA PRO A 204 4.79 -4.19 16.69
C PRO A 204 5.16 -5.25 17.73
N SER A 205 6.46 -5.55 17.91
CA SER A 205 6.92 -6.53 18.91
C SER A 205 6.86 -6.01 20.36
N LYS A 206 6.60 -4.71 20.55
CA LYS A 206 6.50 -4.07 21.87
C LYS A 206 5.04 -3.81 22.30
N LEU A 207 4.10 -3.97 21.36
CA LEU A 207 2.66 -3.83 21.57
C LEU A 207 2.01 -5.19 21.88
#